data_8f7571c4dcd12490c98e22e23f112240
#
_entry.id   8f7571c4dcd12490c98e22e23f112240
#
_cell.length_a   1.000
_cell.length_b   1.000
_cell.length_c   1.000
_cell.angle_alpha   90.00
_cell.angle_beta   90.00
_cell.angle_gamma   90.00
#
_symmetry.space_group_name_H-M   'P 1'
#
loop_
_entity.id
_entity.type
_entity.pdbx_description
1 polymer ?
#
loop_
_entity_poly.entity_id
_entity_poly.type
_entity_poly.pdbx_seq_one_letter_code
_entity_poly.pdbx_strand_id
1 'polypeptide(L)'
;IQDADTFVYENENMETWVPKLLDTLDKKKVKTIKATGDMLLLPGGEEEEGDHDHGEEGHHHEYDPHVWLSPIRAIKLVEHIRDSLSADYPDKKETFEKNAAAYIEKLQALDKAYAEGLSKAKQKSFVTQHAAFNYLALDYGLKQVAISGLSPDAEPSAARLAELTEYVKKNKIAYIYFEENASQALANTLSK
;
A
#
# COMPACT_ATOMS: atom_id res chain seq x y z
N ILE A 1 22.32 4.85 -7.13
CA ILE A 1 21.26 5.21 -8.12
C ILE A 1 21.87 5.92 -9.32
N GLN A 2 22.78 6.88 -9.13
CA GLN A 2 23.41 7.67 -10.23
C GLN A 2 24.16 6.83 -11.27
N ASP A 3 24.53 5.58 -10.95
CA ASP A 3 25.19 4.64 -11.87
C ASP A 3 24.27 3.53 -12.37
N ALA A 4 22.98 3.61 -12.10
CA ALA A 4 21.99 2.69 -12.60
C ALA A 4 21.56 3.07 -14.04
N ASP A 5 21.14 2.08 -14.80
CA ASP A 5 20.49 2.33 -16.11
C ASP A 5 19.04 2.76 -15.95
N THR A 6 18.34 2.17 -14.96
CA THR A 6 16.95 2.47 -14.63
C THR A 6 16.73 2.50 -13.12
N PHE A 7 15.99 3.48 -12.65
CA PHE A 7 15.49 3.58 -11.29
C PHE A 7 13.98 3.40 -11.30
N VAL A 8 13.49 2.36 -10.62
CA VAL A 8 12.07 2.09 -10.47
C VAL A 8 11.67 2.38 -9.03
N TYR A 9 10.58 3.10 -8.83
CA TYR A 9 10.03 3.42 -7.52
C TYR A 9 8.50 3.28 -7.56
N GLU A 10 7.90 3.12 -6.41
CA GLU A 10 6.45 2.93 -6.32
C GLU A 10 5.69 4.21 -6.69
N ASN A 11 5.78 5.20 -5.82
CA ASN A 11 5.26 6.55 -6.02
C ASN A 11 5.78 7.51 -4.94
N GLU A 12 5.57 8.80 -5.13
CA GLU A 12 6.09 9.85 -4.25
C GLU A 12 5.47 9.84 -2.84
N ASN A 13 4.30 9.20 -2.66
CA ASN A 13 3.67 9.06 -1.35
C ASN A 13 4.30 7.93 -0.52
N MET A 14 4.88 6.91 -1.19
CA MET A 14 5.62 5.82 -0.53
C MET A 14 7.05 6.20 -0.28
N GLU A 15 7.74 6.66 -1.34
CA GLU A 15 9.14 7.08 -1.26
C GLU A 15 9.25 8.61 -1.28
N THR A 16 8.92 9.25 -0.17
CA THR A 16 8.87 10.73 -0.04
C THR A 16 10.19 11.44 -0.34
N TRP A 17 11.31 10.73 -0.30
CA TRP A 17 12.64 11.23 -0.65
C TRP A 17 12.92 11.24 -2.17
N VAL A 18 12.11 10.53 -2.97
CA VAL A 18 12.33 10.38 -4.41
C VAL A 18 12.26 11.70 -5.19
N PRO A 19 11.34 12.63 -4.94
CA PRO A 19 11.32 13.89 -5.68
C PRO A 19 12.66 14.64 -5.62
N LYS A 20 13.26 14.74 -4.41
CA LYS A 20 14.58 15.37 -4.23
C LYS A 20 15.68 14.62 -4.98
N LEU A 21 15.63 13.30 -5.04
CA LEU A 21 16.58 12.51 -5.81
C LEU A 21 16.42 12.75 -7.31
N LEU A 22 15.20 12.75 -7.85
CA LEU A 22 14.93 12.94 -9.28
C LEU A 22 15.48 14.28 -9.81
N ASP A 23 15.49 15.32 -8.98
CA ASP A 23 16.08 16.62 -9.31
C ASP A 23 17.60 16.57 -9.50
N THR A 24 18.27 15.57 -8.91
CA THR A 24 19.73 15.39 -8.96
C THR A 24 20.20 14.38 -10.00
N LEU A 25 19.27 13.60 -10.58
CA LEU A 25 19.62 12.57 -11.56
C LEU A 25 19.86 13.16 -12.94
N ASP A 26 20.88 12.67 -13.63
CA ASP A 26 21.05 12.90 -15.06
C ASP A 26 20.03 12.05 -15.84
N LYS A 27 18.94 12.70 -16.26
CA LYS A 27 17.84 12.08 -17.02
C LYS A 27 18.25 11.48 -18.37
N LYS A 28 19.46 11.81 -18.86
CA LYS A 28 20.02 11.18 -20.06
C LYS A 28 20.70 9.85 -19.75
N LYS A 29 21.18 9.68 -18.52
CA LYS A 29 21.89 8.49 -18.06
C LYS A 29 20.95 7.50 -17.37
N VAL A 30 20.10 7.98 -16.46
CA VAL A 30 19.23 7.15 -15.65
C VAL A 30 17.78 7.31 -16.08
N LYS A 31 17.18 6.25 -16.59
CA LYS A 31 15.73 6.19 -16.84
C LYS A 31 15.00 6.10 -15.51
N THR A 32 13.80 6.67 -15.42
CA THR A 32 13.00 6.62 -14.20
C THR A 32 11.61 6.08 -14.51
N ILE A 33 11.15 5.11 -13.73
CA ILE A 33 9.82 4.51 -13.86
C ILE A 33 9.11 4.63 -12.51
N LYS A 34 8.01 5.38 -12.49
CA LYS A 34 7.06 5.35 -11.38
C LYS A 34 6.12 4.17 -11.61
N ALA A 35 6.17 3.16 -10.73
CA ALA A 35 5.46 1.91 -10.92
C ALA A 35 3.94 2.09 -11.00
N THR A 36 3.37 3.02 -10.24
CA THR A 36 1.93 3.37 -10.31
C THR A 36 1.53 4.08 -11.59
N GLY A 37 2.48 4.69 -12.36
CA GLY A 37 2.16 5.46 -13.55
C GLY A 37 1.10 6.52 -13.28
N ASP A 38 0.02 6.47 -14.08
CA ASP A 38 -1.16 7.35 -13.95
C ASP A 38 -2.32 6.70 -13.16
N MET A 39 -2.05 5.67 -12.36
CA MET A 39 -3.08 5.01 -11.56
C MET A 39 -3.69 6.00 -10.57
N LEU A 40 -5.04 6.05 -10.52
CA LEU A 40 -5.74 6.82 -9.50
C LEU A 40 -5.51 6.16 -8.13
N LEU A 41 -4.95 6.93 -7.22
CA LEU A 41 -4.73 6.53 -5.84
C LEU A 41 -5.94 6.93 -4.97
N LEU A 42 -6.22 6.12 -3.95
CA LEU A 42 -7.19 6.50 -2.93
C LEU A 42 -6.64 7.69 -2.14
N PRO A 43 -7.51 8.64 -1.74
CA PRO A 43 -7.10 9.69 -0.81
C PRO A 43 -6.48 9.08 0.44
N GLY A 44 -5.44 9.69 0.96
CA GLY A 44 -4.95 9.44 2.30
C GLY A 44 -6.08 9.72 3.29
N GLY A 45 -6.27 8.87 4.31
CA GLY A 45 -7.27 9.14 5.34
C GLY A 45 -6.93 10.45 6.05
N GLU A 46 -7.97 11.19 6.47
CA GLU A 46 -7.78 12.28 7.41
C GLU A 46 -7.16 11.69 8.68
N GLU A 47 -5.92 12.05 8.97
CA GLU A 47 -5.42 11.88 10.33
C GLU A 47 -6.31 12.76 11.19
N GLU A 48 -6.98 12.18 12.21
CA GLU A 48 -7.81 12.95 13.13
C GLU A 48 -7.01 14.17 13.58
N GLU A 49 -7.48 15.36 13.22
CA GLU A 49 -6.94 16.62 13.70
C GLU A 49 -7.02 16.66 15.22
N GLY A 50 -6.05 16.07 15.88
CA GLY A 50 -5.70 16.43 17.24
C GLY A 50 -5.04 17.79 17.18
N ASP A 51 -5.70 18.79 17.70
CA ASP A 51 -5.24 20.17 17.89
C ASP A 51 -3.88 20.17 18.63
N HIS A 52 -2.77 20.06 17.90
CA HIS A 52 -1.42 20.23 18.38
C HIS A 52 -0.63 21.08 17.39
N ASP A 53 -0.69 22.40 17.69
CA ASP A 53 0.27 23.41 17.26
C ASP A 53 1.69 23.02 17.71
N HIS A 54 2.45 22.25 16.91
CA HIS A 54 3.89 22.17 16.96
C HIS A 54 4.43 21.82 15.56
N GLY A 55 5.11 22.82 14.98
CA GLY A 55 5.78 22.72 13.71
C GLY A 55 6.90 21.68 13.72
N GLU A 56 6.60 20.54 13.12
CA GLU A 56 7.54 19.66 12.47
C GLU A 56 6.79 19.07 11.25
N GLU A 57 7.51 18.95 10.13
CA GLU A 57 6.97 18.50 8.86
C GLU A 57 6.33 17.11 8.99
N GLY A 58 5.07 17.05 9.38
CA GLY A 58 4.25 15.85 9.32
C GLY A 58 4.14 15.44 7.87
N HIS A 59 4.58 14.24 7.53
CA HIS A 59 4.40 13.67 6.20
C HIS A 59 2.92 13.37 5.98
N HIS A 60 2.16 14.38 5.53
CA HIS A 60 0.81 14.18 5.05
C HIS A 60 0.87 13.33 3.79
N HIS A 61 0.51 12.07 3.91
CA HIS A 61 0.27 11.22 2.74
C HIS A 61 -1.02 11.72 2.08
N GLU A 62 -0.89 12.52 1.03
CA GLU A 62 -2.04 13.01 0.25
C GLU A 62 -2.86 11.86 -0.32
N TYR A 63 -2.19 10.74 -0.62
CA TYR A 63 -2.79 9.51 -1.17
C TYR A 63 -2.26 8.27 -0.47
N ASP A 64 -3.12 7.23 -0.41
CA ASP A 64 -2.71 5.90 0.06
C ASP A 64 -1.76 5.24 -0.94
N PRO A 65 -0.50 4.93 -0.55
CA PRO A 65 0.48 4.36 -1.48
C PRO A 65 0.37 2.84 -1.68
N HIS A 66 -0.41 2.11 -0.86
CA HIS A 66 -0.33 0.65 -0.69
C HIS A 66 -1.02 -0.16 -1.81
N VAL A 67 -0.93 0.28 -3.06
CA VAL A 67 -1.64 -0.31 -4.21
C VAL A 67 -1.25 -1.76 -4.49
N TRP A 68 0.01 -2.14 -4.24
CA TRP A 68 0.55 -3.48 -4.53
C TRP A 68 -0.07 -4.58 -3.67
N LEU A 69 -0.73 -4.24 -2.56
CA LEU A 69 -1.37 -5.20 -1.67
C LEU A 69 -2.71 -5.73 -2.22
N SER A 70 -3.20 -5.16 -3.32
CA SER A 70 -4.27 -5.76 -4.11
C SER A 70 -3.69 -6.46 -5.35
N PRO A 71 -3.90 -7.79 -5.52
CA PRO A 71 -3.40 -8.53 -6.68
C PRO A 71 -3.81 -7.94 -8.03
N ILE A 72 -5.03 -7.43 -8.15
CA ILE A 72 -5.54 -6.78 -9.38
C ILE A 72 -4.69 -5.55 -9.71
N ARG A 73 -4.33 -4.76 -8.71
CA ARG A 73 -3.52 -3.55 -8.89
C ARG A 73 -2.05 -3.88 -9.09
N ALA A 74 -1.53 -4.91 -8.41
CA ALA A 74 -0.18 -5.41 -8.63
C ALA A 74 0.04 -5.85 -10.08
N ILE A 75 -0.97 -6.45 -10.73
CA ILE A 75 -0.93 -6.76 -12.17
C ILE A 75 -0.69 -5.49 -12.99
N LYS A 76 -1.42 -4.40 -12.68
CA LYS A 76 -1.27 -3.12 -13.39
C LYS A 76 0.13 -2.51 -13.21
N LEU A 77 0.71 -2.62 -12.01
CA LEU A 77 2.08 -2.20 -11.76
C LEU A 77 3.06 -2.99 -12.63
N VAL A 78 2.92 -4.32 -12.67
CA VAL A 78 3.78 -5.19 -13.50
C VAL A 78 3.64 -4.86 -14.99
N GLU A 79 2.42 -4.64 -15.47
CA GLU A 79 2.15 -4.24 -16.85
C GLU A 79 2.84 -2.91 -17.18
N HIS A 80 2.69 -1.91 -16.31
CA HIS A 80 3.29 -0.59 -16.53
C HIS A 80 4.82 -0.63 -16.53
N ILE A 81 5.44 -1.35 -15.57
CA ILE A 81 6.88 -1.53 -15.51
C ILE A 81 7.38 -2.25 -16.77
N ARG A 82 6.70 -3.34 -17.20
CA ARG A 82 7.03 -4.07 -18.44
C ARG A 82 7.01 -3.16 -19.66
N ASP A 83 5.96 -2.37 -19.81
CA ASP A 83 5.78 -1.51 -20.99
C ASP A 83 6.82 -0.39 -21.02
N SER A 84 7.10 0.21 -19.85
CA SER A 84 8.13 1.24 -19.72
C SER A 84 9.52 0.67 -20.03
N LEU A 85 9.88 -0.48 -19.45
CA LEU A 85 11.16 -1.14 -19.74
C LEU A 85 11.27 -1.58 -21.20
N SER A 86 10.18 -2.04 -21.82
CA SER A 86 10.16 -2.46 -23.23
C SER A 86 10.34 -1.28 -24.18
N ALA A 87 9.83 -0.10 -23.81
CA ALA A 87 10.03 1.13 -24.56
C ALA A 87 11.48 1.64 -24.43
N ASP A 88 12.04 1.58 -23.22
CA ASP A 88 13.41 2.04 -22.95
C ASP A 88 14.49 1.12 -23.50
N TYR A 89 14.22 -0.20 -23.56
CA TYR A 89 15.15 -1.26 -23.99
C TYR A 89 14.50 -2.21 -25.01
N PRO A 90 14.27 -1.78 -26.25
CA PRO A 90 13.54 -2.56 -27.25
C PRO A 90 14.20 -3.92 -27.59
N ASP A 91 15.50 -4.00 -27.47
CA ASP A 91 16.29 -5.24 -27.66
C ASP A 91 16.03 -6.31 -26.60
N LYS A 92 15.48 -5.93 -25.44
CA LYS A 92 15.13 -6.81 -24.31
C LYS A 92 13.63 -7.02 -24.14
N LYS A 93 12.82 -6.44 -25.02
CA LYS A 93 11.35 -6.45 -24.94
C LYS A 93 10.76 -7.85 -24.73
N GLU A 94 11.20 -8.82 -25.56
CA GLU A 94 10.71 -10.20 -25.46
C GLU A 94 10.96 -10.81 -24.07
N THR A 95 12.13 -10.53 -23.48
CA THR A 95 12.47 -10.99 -22.12
C THR A 95 11.55 -10.35 -21.07
N PHE A 96 11.29 -9.06 -21.17
CA PHE A 96 10.40 -8.37 -20.23
C PHE A 96 8.96 -8.87 -20.35
N GLU A 97 8.46 -9.02 -21.57
CA GLU A 97 7.12 -9.55 -21.84
C GLU A 97 6.95 -10.97 -21.28
N LYS A 98 7.91 -11.85 -21.54
CA LYS A 98 7.89 -13.23 -21.02
C LYS A 98 7.89 -13.28 -19.51
N ASN A 99 8.77 -12.52 -18.85
CA ASN A 99 8.89 -12.53 -17.40
C ASN A 99 7.64 -11.92 -16.74
N ALA A 100 7.14 -10.81 -17.28
CA ALA A 100 5.91 -10.20 -16.80
C ALA A 100 4.72 -11.13 -16.95
N ALA A 101 4.54 -11.78 -18.10
CA ALA A 101 3.47 -12.75 -18.32
C ALA A 101 3.48 -13.87 -17.28
N ALA A 102 4.65 -14.46 -17.01
CA ALA A 102 4.79 -15.53 -16.02
C ALA A 102 4.48 -15.06 -14.58
N TYR A 103 4.74 -13.79 -14.26
CA TYR A 103 4.41 -13.24 -12.93
C TYR A 103 2.94 -12.85 -12.84
N ILE A 104 2.38 -12.25 -13.89
CA ILE A 104 0.96 -11.91 -13.99
C ILE A 104 0.09 -13.15 -13.83
N GLU A 105 0.46 -14.29 -14.42
CA GLU A 105 -0.26 -15.56 -14.24
C GLU A 105 -0.37 -15.94 -12.75
N LYS A 106 0.69 -15.77 -11.97
CA LYS A 106 0.68 -16.03 -10.52
C LYS A 106 -0.23 -15.05 -9.78
N LEU A 107 -0.19 -13.76 -10.16
CA LEU A 107 -1.05 -12.74 -9.56
C LEU A 107 -2.53 -12.98 -9.90
N GLN A 108 -2.84 -13.42 -11.13
CA GLN A 108 -4.20 -13.79 -11.53
C GLN A 108 -4.72 -15.01 -10.75
N ALA A 109 -3.86 -16.00 -10.48
CA ALA A 109 -4.21 -17.13 -9.64
C ALA A 109 -4.50 -16.69 -8.19
N LEU A 110 -3.72 -15.75 -7.67
CA LEU A 110 -3.92 -15.16 -6.34
C LEU A 110 -5.20 -14.33 -6.28
N ASP A 111 -5.46 -13.50 -7.29
CA ASP A 111 -6.70 -12.72 -7.44
C ASP A 111 -7.93 -13.63 -7.39
N LYS A 112 -7.92 -14.69 -8.19
CA LYS A 112 -9.00 -15.69 -8.18
C LYS A 112 -9.19 -16.32 -6.80
N ALA A 113 -8.10 -16.72 -6.14
CA ALA A 113 -8.18 -17.31 -4.80
C ALA A 113 -8.75 -16.33 -3.77
N TYR A 114 -8.39 -15.05 -3.85
CA TYR A 114 -8.95 -14.00 -2.99
C TYR A 114 -10.43 -13.77 -3.30
N ALA A 115 -10.80 -13.63 -4.57
CA ALA A 115 -12.20 -13.44 -4.97
C ALA A 115 -13.08 -14.60 -4.48
N GLU A 116 -12.65 -15.84 -4.66
CA GLU A 116 -13.40 -17.03 -4.24
C GLU A 116 -13.47 -17.18 -2.70
N GLY A 117 -12.37 -16.93 -2.00
CA GLY A 117 -12.29 -17.05 -0.55
C GLY A 117 -13.05 -15.93 0.16
N LEU A 118 -12.80 -14.68 -0.24
CA LEU A 118 -13.33 -13.50 0.43
C LEU A 118 -14.82 -13.25 0.11
N SER A 119 -15.30 -13.67 -1.07
CA SER A 119 -16.74 -13.61 -1.37
C SER A 119 -17.60 -14.39 -0.39
N LYS A 120 -17.09 -15.50 0.13
CA LYS A 120 -17.77 -16.39 1.10
C LYS A 120 -17.54 -15.96 2.56
N ALA A 121 -16.69 -14.99 2.82
CA ALA A 121 -16.40 -14.54 4.17
C ALA A 121 -17.65 -13.94 4.83
N LYS A 122 -18.03 -14.46 5.99
CA LYS A 122 -19.17 -13.96 6.78
C LYS A 122 -18.84 -12.60 7.40
N GLN A 123 -17.62 -12.42 7.86
CA GLN A 123 -17.09 -11.17 8.38
C GLN A 123 -16.50 -10.35 7.23
N LYS A 124 -17.11 -9.22 6.92
CA LYS A 124 -16.68 -8.32 5.86
C LYS A 124 -15.77 -7.19 6.33
N SER A 125 -15.63 -7.04 7.64
CA SER A 125 -14.71 -6.07 8.25
C SER A 125 -13.56 -6.80 8.92
N PHE A 126 -12.36 -6.23 8.82
CA PHE A 126 -11.17 -6.72 9.50
C PHE A 126 -10.38 -5.55 10.07
N VAL A 127 -9.68 -5.81 11.18
CA VAL A 127 -8.88 -4.81 11.88
C VAL A 127 -7.41 -5.10 11.65
N THR A 128 -6.66 -4.07 11.27
CA THR A 128 -5.22 -4.13 11.03
C THR A 128 -4.49 -3.09 11.87
N GLN A 129 -3.19 -3.27 12.03
CA GLN A 129 -2.38 -2.30 12.75
C GLN A 129 -2.35 -0.95 12.06
N HIS A 130 -1.93 -0.86 10.78
CA HIS A 130 -1.99 0.37 10.01
C HIS A 130 -2.86 0.21 8.75
N ALA A 131 -3.16 1.32 8.08
CA ALA A 131 -4.13 1.39 6.99
C ALA A 131 -3.53 0.98 5.64
N ALA A 132 -2.88 -0.19 5.56
CA ALA A 132 -2.21 -0.66 4.35
C ALA A 132 -3.12 -1.40 3.35
N PHE A 133 -4.29 -1.85 3.77
CA PHE A 133 -5.10 -2.80 2.98
C PHE A 133 -6.38 -2.19 2.39
N ASN A 134 -6.43 -0.86 2.23
CA ASN A 134 -7.62 -0.18 1.70
C ASN A 134 -7.94 -0.60 0.27
N TYR A 135 -6.92 -0.76 -0.59
CA TYR A 135 -7.12 -1.22 -1.97
C TYR A 135 -7.60 -2.66 -2.03
N LEU A 136 -7.04 -3.55 -1.22
CA LEU A 136 -7.51 -4.93 -1.11
C LEU A 136 -8.96 -4.96 -0.61
N ALA A 137 -9.28 -4.18 0.40
CA ALA A 137 -10.64 -4.09 0.93
C ALA A 137 -11.62 -3.61 -0.14
N LEU A 138 -11.27 -2.56 -0.88
CA LEU A 138 -12.08 -2.01 -1.96
C LEU A 138 -12.33 -3.04 -3.07
N ASP A 139 -11.26 -3.66 -3.55
CA ASP A 139 -11.31 -4.54 -4.73
C ASP A 139 -12.04 -5.88 -4.44
N TYR A 140 -12.07 -6.33 -3.17
CA TYR A 140 -12.76 -7.57 -2.77
C TYR A 140 -14.00 -7.38 -1.89
N GLY A 141 -14.53 -6.16 -1.83
CA GLY A 141 -15.79 -5.88 -1.12
C GLY A 141 -15.70 -6.08 0.39
N LEU A 142 -14.56 -5.72 0.98
CA LEU A 142 -14.30 -5.75 2.42
C LEU A 142 -14.23 -4.33 2.97
N LYS A 143 -14.17 -4.22 4.30
CA LYS A 143 -13.92 -2.97 5.01
C LYS A 143 -12.72 -3.16 5.94
N GLN A 144 -11.64 -2.43 5.67
CA GLN A 144 -10.54 -2.28 6.60
C GLN A 144 -10.88 -1.27 7.69
N VAL A 145 -10.47 -1.57 8.92
CA VAL A 145 -10.44 -0.62 10.04
C VAL A 145 -9.03 -0.68 10.61
N ALA A 146 -8.30 0.41 10.53
CA ALA A 146 -6.93 0.46 11.01
C ALA A 146 -6.86 1.03 12.44
N ILE A 147 -5.90 0.53 13.22
CA ILE A 147 -5.58 1.06 14.54
C ILE A 147 -4.83 2.39 14.39
N SER A 148 -3.84 2.41 13.50
CA SER A 148 -3.05 3.59 13.14
C SER A 148 -3.40 4.08 11.74
N GLY A 149 -2.86 5.24 11.34
CA GLY A 149 -3.00 5.80 10.00
C GLY A 149 -2.27 5.01 8.91
N LEU A 150 -1.85 5.69 7.83
CA LEU A 150 -1.13 5.09 6.71
C LEU A 150 0.32 4.73 7.06
N SER A 151 0.90 5.35 8.08
CA SER A 151 2.24 5.01 8.56
C SER A 151 2.20 3.91 9.62
N PRO A 152 3.03 2.86 9.51
CA PRO A 152 3.13 1.81 10.53
C PRO A 152 3.71 2.34 11.86
N ASP A 153 4.44 3.44 11.84
CA ASP A 153 5.07 4.05 13.02
C ASP A 153 4.15 5.02 13.76
N ALA A 154 2.96 5.32 13.21
CA ALA A 154 2.00 6.19 13.88
C ALA A 154 1.41 5.51 15.12
N GLU A 155 1.48 6.19 16.26
CA GLU A 155 0.85 5.72 17.50
C GLU A 155 -0.60 6.20 17.57
N PRO A 156 -1.57 5.29 17.82
CA PRO A 156 -2.97 5.69 17.96
C PRO A 156 -3.20 6.47 19.24
N SER A 157 -4.08 7.47 19.19
CA SER A 157 -4.53 8.19 20.38
C SER A 157 -5.32 7.28 21.34
N ALA A 158 -5.41 7.68 22.62
CA ALA A 158 -6.23 6.96 23.60
C ALA A 158 -7.73 6.96 23.18
N ALA A 159 -8.20 8.04 22.56
CA ALA A 159 -9.55 8.15 22.03
C ALA A 159 -9.77 7.12 20.90
N ARG A 160 -8.81 7.00 19.96
CA ARG A 160 -8.86 6.02 18.89
C ARG A 160 -8.92 4.59 19.41
N LEU A 161 -8.10 4.25 20.42
CA LEU A 161 -8.12 2.92 21.03
C LEU A 161 -9.48 2.61 21.69
N ALA A 162 -10.10 3.57 22.36
CA ALA A 162 -11.44 3.42 22.94
C ALA A 162 -12.49 3.17 21.86
N GLU A 163 -12.50 3.96 20.80
CA GLU A 163 -13.40 3.81 19.65
C GLU A 163 -13.25 2.42 18.99
N LEU A 164 -12.02 1.98 18.77
CA LEU A 164 -11.74 0.67 18.20
C LEU A 164 -12.19 -0.47 19.09
N THR A 165 -12.02 -0.34 20.40
CA THR A 165 -12.50 -1.33 21.36
C THR A 165 -14.02 -1.51 21.25
N GLU A 166 -14.77 -0.41 21.19
CA GLU A 166 -16.21 -0.43 20.97
C GLU A 166 -16.58 -1.01 19.59
N TYR A 167 -15.84 -0.63 18.54
CA TYR A 167 -16.04 -1.16 17.19
C TYR A 167 -15.86 -2.69 17.15
N VAL A 168 -14.77 -3.20 17.72
CA VAL A 168 -14.45 -4.64 17.80
C VAL A 168 -15.56 -5.40 18.50
N LYS A 169 -16.02 -4.91 19.66
CA LYS A 169 -17.11 -5.53 20.42
C LYS A 169 -18.43 -5.50 19.65
N LYS A 170 -18.82 -4.34 19.14
CA LYS A 170 -20.09 -4.14 18.40
C LYS A 170 -20.17 -5.01 17.15
N ASN A 171 -19.09 -5.13 16.41
CA ASN A 171 -19.04 -5.88 15.16
C ASN A 171 -18.57 -7.32 15.32
N LYS A 172 -18.34 -7.78 16.57
CA LYS A 172 -17.89 -9.14 16.89
C LYS A 172 -16.67 -9.56 16.09
N ILE A 173 -15.69 -8.65 15.99
CA ILE A 173 -14.42 -8.92 15.30
C ILE A 173 -13.65 -9.98 16.10
N ALA A 174 -13.39 -11.11 15.48
CA ALA A 174 -12.72 -12.24 16.15
C ALA A 174 -11.19 -12.16 16.07
N TYR A 175 -10.64 -11.43 15.09
CA TYR A 175 -9.21 -11.36 14.84
C TYR A 175 -8.79 -9.92 14.52
N ILE A 176 -7.63 -9.54 15.09
CA ILE A 176 -6.92 -8.29 14.78
C ILE A 176 -5.57 -8.68 14.20
N TYR A 177 -5.23 -8.14 13.04
CA TYR A 177 -4.00 -8.49 12.33
C TYR A 177 -2.91 -7.48 12.67
N PHE A 178 -1.78 -7.99 13.16
CA PHE A 178 -0.59 -7.21 13.50
C PHE A 178 0.56 -7.57 12.57
N GLU A 179 1.43 -6.61 12.37
CA GLU A 179 2.66 -6.82 11.65
C GLU A 179 3.70 -7.49 12.56
N GLU A 180 4.56 -8.31 11.97
CA GLU A 180 5.57 -9.09 12.69
C GLU A 180 6.50 -8.20 13.54
N ASN A 181 6.81 -7.01 13.03
CA ASN A 181 7.72 -6.06 13.69
C ASN A 181 7.00 -5.04 14.60
N ALA A 182 5.70 -5.17 14.77
CA ALA A 182 4.91 -4.22 15.54
C ALA A 182 4.97 -4.46 17.05
N SER A 183 4.71 -3.39 17.81
CA SER A 183 4.56 -3.49 19.26
C SER A 183 3.36 -4.35 19.64
N GLN A 184 3.61 -5.44 20.33
CA GLN A 184 2.54 -6.31 20.87
C GLN A 184 1.73 -5.62 22.00
N ALA A 185 2.16 -4.49 22.51
CA ALA A 185 1.46 -3.75 23.57
C ALA A 185 0.06 -3.31 23.13
N LEU A 186 -0.09 -2.85 21.86
CA LEU A 186 -1.38 -2.47 21.29
C LEU A 186 -2.31 -3.69 21.12
N ALA A 187 -1.77 -4.82 20.65
CA ALA A 187 -2.52 -6.07 20.54
C ALA A 187 -3.12 -6.48 21.88
N ASN A 188 -2.30 -6.45 22.92
CA ASN A 188 -2.70 -6.84 24.27
C ASN A 188 -3.74 -5.89 24.89
N THR A 189 -3.75 -4.61 24.48
CA THR A 189 -4.75 -3.63 24.95
C THR A 189 -6.11 -3.87 24.31
N LEU A 190 -6.16 -4.20 23.04
CA LEU A 190 -7.40 -4.43 22.30
C LEU A 190 -8.00 -5.84 22.48
N SER A 191 -7.21 -6.79 22.98
CA SER A 191 -7.64 -8.19 23.22
C SER A 191 -8.27 -8.42 24.60
N LYS A 192 -8.29 -7.42 25.47
CA LYS A 192 -8.93 -7.42 26.81
C LYS A 192 -10.34 -6.85 26.75
#